data_c010bbd4655dd494e7d980126525a1ae
#
_entry.id   c010bbd4655dd494e7d980126525a1ae
#
_cell.length_a   1.000
_cell.length_b   1.000
_cell.length_c   1.000
_cell.angle_alpha   90.00
_cell.angle_beta   90.00
_cell.angle_gamma   90.00
#
_symmetry.space_group_name_H-M   'P 1'
#
loop_
_entity.id
_entity.type
_entity.pdbx_description
1 polymer ?
#
loop_
_entity_poly.entity_id
_entity_poly.type
_entity_poly.pdbx_seq_one_letter_code
_entity_poly.pdbx_strand_id
1 'polypeptide(L)'
;MRFGYTLIFLFISLFSATAKDKGDGNIRLVLSINVDQLRSDFLYEFTGLYGDKGFKRLMNEGRMYSNAYYAYEHIDRASATATLMSGTYPYVSGIVAGQWLDRSSLRLVNCTDDSRYKGLYTNRNVSPAKLRSLTLPDEMKRATRSKAQVCAIAPDCDVAVMAGGHAADVVLWKNDDTGFWCSSSYYGKFPSWAADFNKKIGTKGANWKPFFPTEIYENFGDKAPKAFSYSFNGTNDVRDYKTSACINSEVNDMAIACLRSGNMGLDDIPDFLSVTYYAGNYKSQPMENRPIEVQDIYTRLDLNLAELLDEIDSRIGLENVLISVASTGYVVEGEGDEEEYRLPSGYLQLDRISALLNVYLGAIFGKGQYVEGYHNTQLYMNRRLIETMQIDKLDVISHAVEFLKSLEGVEDVFTIYRLGGLLSPEMQYVKNGYNANCSGDIWLRLMPGWKMAKDVASASNLVRRSSVFFPMIIWGGGVEPQLVETMTPANIMAPELARILRIRRPNDNCLRMFNQ
;
A
#
# COMPACT_ATOMS: atom_id res chain seq x y z
N MET A 1 63.68 62.92 -16.48
CA MET A 1 62.48 62.41 -15.80
C MET A 1 61.78 61.43 -16.76
N ARG A 2 61.96 60.17 -16.54
CA ARG A 2 61.27 59.11 -17.32
C ARG A 2 60.30 58.42 -16.38
N PHE A 3 59.01 58.56 -16.67
CA PHE A 3 57.92 57.80 -15.99
C PHE A 3 57.79 56.43 -16.63
N GLY A 4 58.07 55.40 -15.88
CA GLY A 4 57.80 54.02 -16.28
C GLY A 4 56.35 53.61 -15.85
N TYR A 5 55.54 53.22 -16.81
CA TYR A 5 54.22 52.61 -16.55
C TYR A 5 54.41 51.11 -16.43
N THR A 6 54.20 50.59 -15.23
CA THR A 6 54.13 49.14 -14.99
C THR A 6 52.73 48.68 -15.26
N LEU A 7 52.52 47.87 -16.33
CA LEU A 7 51.25 47.23 -16.68
C LEU A 7 51.10 45.96 -15.84
N ILE A 8 50.16 45.99 -14.91
CA ILE A 8 49.77 44.82 -14.15
C ILE A 8 48.70 44.05 -14.97
N PHE A 9 49.11 42.90 -15.53
CA PHE A 9 48.13 41.93 -16.13
C PHE A 9 47.43 41.13 -15.01
N LEU A 10 46.14 41.41 -14.78
CA LEU A 10 45.28 40.63 -13.92
C LEU A 10 44.78 39.41 -14.71
N PHE A 11 45.34 38.23 -14.43
CA PHE A 11 44.82 36.98 -14.95
C PHE A 11 43.53 36.64 -14.19
N ILE A 12 42.39 36.96 -14.78
CA ILE A 12 41.10 36.43 -14.32
C ILE A 12 40.96 35.01 -14.92
N SER A 13 41.28 34.01 -14.13
CA SER A 13 40.91 32.61 -14.44
C SER A 13 39.40 32.46 -14.30
N LEU A 14 38.69 32.49 -15.42
CA LEU A 14 37.33 32.05 -15.50
C LEU A 14 37.30 30.54 -15.21
N PHE A 15 37.03 30.18 -13.96
CA PHE A 15 36.48 28.85 -13.65
C PHE A 15 35.06 28.81 -14.23
N SER A 16 34.93 28.35 -15.48
CA SER A 16 33.66 27.88 -16.00
C SER A 16 33.31 26.61 -15.21
N ALA A 17 32.60 26.78 -14.11
CA ALA A 17 31.83 25.68 -13.54
C ALA A 17 30.82 25.32 -14.61
N THR A 18 31.08 24.29 -15.41
CA THR A 18 30.06 23.61 -16.19
C THR A 18 29.10 23.03 -15.17
N ALA A 19 28.03 23.78 -14.89
CA ALA A 19 26.84 23.20 -14.34
C ALA A 19 26.45 22.06 -15.32
N LYS A 20 26.71 20.82 -14.91
CA LYS A 20 26.22 19.65 -15.61
C LYS A 20 24.72 19.84 -15.63
N ASP A 21 24.16 20.07 -16.81
CA ASP A 21 22.74 20.23 -17.02
C ASP A 21 22.06 18.94 -16.49
N LYS A 22 21.48 19.02 -15.29
CA LYS A 22 20.79 17.90 -14.62
C LYS A 22 19.41 17.68 -15.25
N GLY A 23 19.33 17.65 -16.56
CA GLY A 23 18.02 17.56 -17.17
C GLY A 23 18.07 17.03 -18.58
N ASP A 24 17.56 15.96 -18.79
CA ASP A 24 17.10 15.13 -19.90
C ASP A 24 17.83 13.78 -19.98
N GLY A 25 18.14 13.19 -18.83
CA GLY A 25 18.46 11.75 -18.78
C GLY A 25 17.27 10.98 -19.35
N ASN A 26 17.51 10.19 -20.38
CA ASN A 26 16.47 9.30 -20.91
C ASN A 26 16.12 8.27 -19.82
N ILE A 27 14.95 8.42 -19.17
CA ILE A 27 14.52 7.47 -18.14
C ILE A 27 14.39 6.09 -18.78
N ARG A 28 15.20 5.14 -18.29
CA ARG A 28 15.21 3.75 -18.75
C ARG A 28 14.53 2.80 -17.79
N LEU A 29 14.45 3.18 -16.50
CA LEU A 29 13.79 2.39 -15.46
C LEU A 29 12.93 3.30 -14.57
N VAL A 30 11.70 2.88 -14.33
CA VAL A 30 10.86 3.41 -13.25
C VAL A 30 10.85 2.37 -12.14
N LEU A 31 11.41 2.72 -10.98
CA LEU A 31 11.42 1.89 -9.78
C LEU A 31 10.35 2.40 -8.82
N SER A 32 9.29 1.62 -8.63
CA SER A 32 8.23 1.92 -7.66
C SER A 32 8.43 1.09 -6.40
N ILE A 33 8.88 1.74 -5.34
CA ILE A 33 9.09 1.15 -4.02
C ILE A 33 7.84 1.42 -3.18
N ASN A 34 7.09 0.37 -2.88
CA ASN A 34 5.99 0.44 -1.94
C ASN A 34 6.45 -0.19 -0.62
N VAL A 35 6.16 0.45 0.49
CA VAL A 35 6.50 -0.10 1.80
C VAL A 35 5.25 -0.22 2.64
N ASP A 36 4.83 -1.46 2.91
CA ASP A 36 3.65 -1.72 3.73
C ASP A 36 3.88 -1.19 5.16
N GLN A 37 2.98 -0.33 5.63
CA GLN A 37 2.98 0.29 6.95
C GLN A 37 4.17 1.22 7.27
N LEU A 38 4.85 1.78 6.26
CA LEU A 38 5.89 2.80 6.49
C LEU A 38 5.28 4.07 7.10
N ARG A 39 5.90 4.60 8.14
CA ARG A 39 5.49 5.81 8.86
C ARG A 39 6.50 6.93 8.69
N SER A 40 6.01 8.16 8.55
CA SER A 40 6.90 9.33 8.47
C SER A 40 7.66 9.58 9.77
N ASP A 41 7.00 9.47 10.91
CA ASP A 41 7.64 9.69 12.21
C ASP A 41 8.81 8.72 12.44
N PHE A 42 8.61 7.42 12.21
CA PHE A 42 9.67 6.41 12.36
C PHE A 42 10.81 6.58 11.35
N LEU A 43 10.48 7.02 10.14
CA LEU A 43 11.51 7.30 9.14
C LEU A 43 12.48 8.40 9.61
N TYR A 44 12.00 9.40 10.34
CA TYR A 44 12.84 10.45 10.94
C TYR A 44 13.46 10.01 12.26
N GLU A 45 12.71 9.37 13.14
CA GLU A 45 13.17 8.92 14.46
C GLU A 45 14.38 7.98 14.34
N PHE A 46 14.38 7.07 13.38
CA PHE A 46 15.45 6.07 13.22
C PHE A 46 16.57 6.49 12.27
N THR A 47 16.66 7.77 11.91
CA THR A 47 17.68 8.29 10.98
C THR A 47 19.12 7.98 11.44
N GLY A 48 19.36 7.89 12.75
CA GLY A 48 20.66 7.51 13.33
C GLY A 48 21.14 6.11 12.97
N LEU A 49 20.20 5.22 12.58
CA LEU A 49 20.47 3.83 12.22
C LEU A 49 20.73 3.62 10.72
N TYR A 50 20.49 4.63 9.89
CA TYR A 50 20.59 4.52 8.42
C TYR A 50 22.00 4.85 7.91
N GLY A 51 22.37 4.14 6.84
CA GLY A 51 23.50 4.50 5.99
C GLY A 51 23.19 5.70 5.07
N ASP A 52 24.18 6.11 4.26
CA ASP A 52 24.01 7.27 3.40
C ASP A 52 23.35 6.96 2.04
N LYS A 53 23.28 5.68 1.65
CA LYS A 53 22.88 5.26 0.30
C LYS A 53 21.42 4.82 0.16
N GLY A 54 20.73 4.55 1.27
CA GLY A 54 19.34 4.12 1.33
C GLY A 54 18.37 5.28 1.51
N PHE A 55 17.65 5.28 2.62
CA PHE A 55 16.64 6.31 2.93
C PHE A 55 17.22 7.73 2.94
N LYS A 56 18.39 7.94 3.53
CA LYS A 56 18.99 9.28 3.58
C LYS A 56 19.20 9.88 2.19
N ARG A 57 19.68 9.08 1.22
CA ARG A 57 19.82 9.52 -0.17
C ARG A 57 18.47 9.96 -0.74
N LEU A 58 17.46 9.09 -0.64
CA LEU A 58 16.14 9.35 -1.21
C LEU A 58 15.47 10.57 -0.57
N MET A 59 15.60 10.74 0.75
CA MET A 59 15.04 11.88 1.49
C MET A 59 15.72 13.20 1.16
N ASN A 60 17.05 13.21 1.04
CA ASN A 60 17.83 14.43 0.85
C ASN A 60 17.89 14.88 -0.61
N GLU A 61 17.89 13.95 -1.55
CA GLU A 61 18.06 14.24 -2.98
C GLU A 61 16.75 14.18 -3.76
N GLY A 62 15.65 13.72 -3.17
CA GLY A 62 14.33 13.62 -3.79
C GLY A 62 13.37 14.73 -3.38
N ARG A 63 12.22 14.78 -4.06
CA ARG A 63 11.06 15.53 -3.57
C ARG A 63 10.30 14.66 -2.60
N MET A 64 10.32 15.04 -1.33
CA MET A 64 9.67 14.32 -0.24
C MET A 64 8.41 15.03 0.23
N TYR A 65 7.29 14.33 0.23
CA TYR A 65 6.03 14.72 0.84
C TYR A 65 5.94 14.02 2.20
N SER A 66 6.14 14.75 3.29
CA SER A 66 6.19 14.18 4.65
C SER A 66 4.81 13.80 5.20
N ASN A 67 3.77 14.45 4.69
CA ASN A 67 2.40 14.34 5.19
C ASN A 67 1.45 13.80 4.12
N ALA A 68 1.82 12.66 3.51
CA ALA A 68 0.93 11.99 2.58
C ALA A 68 -0.20 11.25 3.32
N TYR A 69 -1.36 11.15 2.66
CA TYR A 69 -2.54 10.49 3.23
C TYR A 69 -3.43 9.92 2.12
N TYR A 70 -4.27 8.94 2.48
CA TYR A 70 -5.35 8.48 1.61
C TYR A 70 -6.65 9.20 1.95
N ALA A 71 -7.27 9.82 0.95
CA ALA A 71 -8.49 10.61 1.14
C ALA A 71 -9.75 9.72 1.06
N TYR A 72 -9.75 8.57 1.74
CA TYR A 72 -10.92 7.69 1.91
C TYR A 72 -10.85 6.93 3.23
N GLU A 73 -12.00 6.43 3.66
CA GLU A 73 -12.11 5.56 4.83
C GLU A 73 -11.71 4.13 4.49
N HIS A 74 -11.38 3.33 5.51
CA HIS A 74 -11.07 1.90 5.38
C HIS A 74 -9.95 1.62 4.37
N ILE A 75 -8.75 1.98 4.78
CA ILE A 75 -7.53 1.78 4.00
C ILE A 75 -6.98 0.39 4.31
N ASP A 76 -6.66 -0.36 3.27
CA ASP A 76 -5.84 -1.56 3.34
C ASP A 76 -4.80 -1.57 2.21
N ARG A 77 -3.90 -2.53 2.22
CA ARG A 77 -2.82 -2.59 1.23
C ARG A 77 -3.29 -2.74 -0.22
N ALA A 78 -4.41 -3.45 -0.46
CA ALA A 78 -4.96 -3.62 -1.80
C ALA A 78 -5.51 -2.30 -2.36
N SER A 79 -6.38 -1.64 -1.58
CA SER A 79 -6.98 -0.35 -1.96
C SER A 79 -5.92 0.76 -2.06
N ALA A 80 -4.95 0.78 -1.15
CA ALA A 80 -3.85 1.71 -1.15
C ALA A 80 -2.98 1.56 -2.41
N THR A 81 -2.53 0.33 -2.71
CA THR A 81 -1.71 0.06 -3.90
C THR A 81 -2.47 0.39 -5.18
N ALA A 82 -3.76 0.01 -5.29
CA ALA A 82 -4.59 0.38 -6.42
C ALA A 82 -4.68 1.91 -6.60
N THR A 83 -4.78 2.66 -5.50
CA THR A 83 -4.82 4.13 -5.53
C THR A 83 -3.49 4.73 -5.97
N LEU A 84 -2.36 4.26 -5.44
CA LEU A 84 -1.02 4.72 -5.83
C LEU A 84 -0.76 4.50 -7.32
N MET A 85 -1.12 3.32 -7.84
CA MET A 85 -0.81 2.92 -9.21
C MET A 85 -1.79 3.50 -10.24
N SER A 86 -3.04 3.75 -9.86
CA SER A 86 -4.06 4.27 -10.79
C SER A 86 -4.31 5.77 -10.70
N GLY A 87 -3.92 6.41 -9.60
CA GLY A 87 -4.28 7.80 -9.29
C GLY A 87 -5.76 7.99 -8.95
N THR A 88 -6.52 6.89 -8.70
CA THR A 88 -7.97 6.95 -8.43
C THR A 88 -8.31 6.31 -7.08
N TYR A 89 -9.39 6.76 -6.47
CA TYR A 89 -9.91 6.17 -5.24
C TYR A 89 -10.74 4.91 -5.50
N PRO A 90 -11.03 4.10 -4.46
CA PRO A 90 -11.88 2.90 -4.53
C PRO A 90 -13.22 3.11 -5.24
N TYR A 91 -13.82 4.30 -5.11
CA TYR A 91 -15.04 4.69 -5.83
C TYR A 91 -14.92 4.45 -7.36
N VAL A 92 -13.77 4.74 -7.93
CA VAL A 92 -13.50 4.59 -9.37
C VAL A 92 -12.83 3.25 -9.65
N SER A 93 -11.77 2.91 -8.89
CA SER A 93 -10.98 1.70 -9.13
C SER A 93 -11.75 0.41 -8.88
N GLY A 94 -12.78 0.43 -8.03
CA GLY A 94 -13.54 -0.75 -7.63
C GLY A 94 -12.85 -1.60 -6.56
N ILE A 95 -11.63 -1.27 -6.16
CA ILE A 95 -10.88 -2.00 -5.13
C ILE A 95 -11.13 -1.31 -3.78
N VAL A 96 -12.19 -1.72 -3.12
CA VAL A 96 -12.60 -1.16 -1.82
C VAL A 96 -11.83 -1.75 -0.65
N ALA A 97 -11.32 -2.96 -0.81
CA ALA A 97 -10.51 -3.71 0.15
C ALA A 97 -9.89 -4.94 -0.53
N GLY A 98 -9.02 -5.68 0.18
CA GLY A 98 -8.51 -6.98 -0.25
C GLY A 98 -9.60 -8.05 -0.37
N GLN A 99 -10.68 -7.92 0.43
CA GLN A 99 -11.84 -8.81 0.41
C GLN A 99 -13.14 -8.03 0.62
N TRP A 100 -14.23 -8.53 0.03
CA TRP A 100 -15.59 -8.04 0.28
C TRP A 100 -16.62 -9.17 0.10
N LEU A 101 -17.84 -8.94 0.57
CA LEU A 101 -18.96 -9.86 0.35
C LEU A 101 -19.50 -9.65 -1.09
N ASP A 102 -19.43 -10.68 -1.91
CA ASP A 102 -20.07 -10.66 -3.22
C ASP A 102 -21.59 -10.83 -3.06
N ARG A 103 -22.34 -9.84 -3.52
CA ARG A 103 -23.80 -9.80 -3.36
C ARG A 103 -24.54 -10.92 -4.07
N SER A 104 -23.97 -11.46 -5.14
CA SER A 104 -24.63 -12.49 -5.94
C SER A 104 -24.55 -13.87 -5.30
N SER A 105 -23.41 -14.16 -4.69
CA SER A 105 -23.11 -15.46 -4.07
C SER A 105 -23.22 -15.45 -2.54
N LEU A 106 -23.26 -14.27 -1.91
CA LEU A 106 -23.16 -14.04 -0.46
C LEU A 106 -21.91 -14.71 0.15
N ARG A 107 -20.84 -14.75 -0.62
CA ARG A 107 -19.53 -15.29 -0.20
C ARG A 107 -18.48 -14.20 -0.18
N LEU A 108 -17.52 -14.34 0.71
CA LEU A 108 -16.32 -13.51 0.69
C LEU A 108 -15.49 -13.83 -0.56
N VAL A 109 -15.11 -12.80 -1.28
CA VAL A 109 -14.26 -12.88 -2.46
C VAL A 109 -13.05 -11.96 -2.30
N ASN A 110 -11.88 -12.41 -2.73
CA ASN A 110 -10.71 -11.54 -2.76
C ASN A 110 -10.77 -10.61 -3.99
N CYS A 111 -10.16 -9.44 -3.86
CA CYS A 111 -10.07 -8.45 -4.93
C CYS A 111 -9.38 -8.98 -6.20
N THR A 112 -8.63 -10.07 -6.09
CA THR A 112 -7.88 -10.70 -7.18
C THR A 112 -8.46 -12.01 -7.69
N ASP A 113 -9.47 -12.58 -7.02
CA ASP A 113 -10.03 -13.89 -7.42
C ASP A 113 -10.60 -13.88 -8.85
N ASP A 114 -10.11 -14.82 -9.67
CA ASP A 114 -10.55 -15.00 -11.06
C ASP A 114 -10.35 -16.46 -11.52
N SER A 115 -11.40 -17.22 -11.55
CA SER A 115 -11.40 -18.65 -11.89
C SER A 115 -11.00 -18.96 -13.34
N ARG A 116 -10.90 -17.96 -14.22
CA ARG A 116 -10.49 -18.13 -15.64
C ARG A 116 -9.01 -18.45 -15.78
N TYR A 117 -8.20 -18.11 -14.78
CA TYR A 117 -6.75 -18.27 -14.81
C TYR A 117 -6.29 -19.25 -13.74
N LYS A 118 -5.19 -19.95 -14.00
CA LYS A 118 -4.62 -20.92 -13.06
C LYS A 118 -3.48 -20.30 -12.27
N GLY A 119 -3.38 -20.63 -11.00
CA GLY A 119 -2.22 -20.34 -10.18
C GLY A 119 -0.98 -21.10 -10.67
N LEU A 120 0.17 -20.46 -10.56
CA LEU A 120 1.49 -21.05 -10.82
C LEU A 120 2.24 -21.10 -9.49
N TYR A 121 2.54 -22.27 -8.96
CA TYR A 121 3.03 -22.52 -7.59
C TYR A 121 2.06 -22.12 -6.47
N THR A 122 0.78 -22.01 -6.79
CA THR A 122 -0.30 -21.72 -5.84
C THR A 122 -1.62 -22.31 -6.31
N ASN A 123 -2.53 -22.57 -5.38
CA ASN A 123 -3.90 -22.99 -5.68
C ASN A 123 -4.84 -21.79 -5.92
N ARG A 124 -4.39 -20.56 -5.69
CA ARG A 124 -5.19 -19.36 -5.94
C ARG A 124 -5.22 -19.02 -7.42
N ASN A 125 -6.41 -18.81 -7.95
CA ASN A 125 -6.67 -18.37 -9.32
C ASN A 125 -6.93 -16.88 -9.30
N VAL A 126 -6.02 -16.08 -9.89
CA VAL A 126 -6.05 -14.63 -9.74
C VAL A 126 -5.80 -13.89 -11.04
N SER A 127 -6.37 -12.68 -11.14
CA SER A 127 -6.09 -11.67 -12.15
C SER A 127 -6.45 -10.27 -11.64
N PRO A 128 -6.08 -9.19 -12.34
CA PRO A 128 -6.50 -7.82 -12.01
C PRO A 128 -7.93 -7.48 -12.51
N ALA A 129 -8.76 -8.43 -12.91
CA ALA A 129 -10.04 -8.18 -13.59
C ALA A 129 -11.04 -7.34 -12.79
N LYS A 130 -10.92 -7.31 -11.45
CA LYS A 130 -11.78 -6.49 -10.60
C LYS A 130 -11.27 -5.04 -10.46
N LEU A 131 -10.03 -4.75 -10.82
CA LEU A 131 -9.49 -3.40 -10.93
C LEU A 131 -10.07 -2.73 -12.19
N ARG A 132 -10.86 -1.68 -12.00
CA ARG A 132 -11.58 -0.99 -13.10
C ARG A 132 -10.82 0.18 -13.69
N SER A 133 -9.74 0.58 -13.06
CA SER A 133 -8.89 1.68 -13.46
C SER A 133 -7.62 1.16 -14.12
N LEU A 134 -7.10 1.91 -15.09
CA LEU A 134 -5.77 1.68 -15.63
C LEU A 134 -4.72 2.13 -14.62
N THR A 135 -3.60 1.45 -14.60
CA THR A 135 -2.46 1.79 -13.76
C THR A 135 -1.37 2.53 -14.54
N LEU A 136 -0.41 3.11 -13.83
CA LEU A 136 0.77 3.72 -14.46
C LEU A 136 1.52 2.74 -15.39
N PRO A 137 1.84 1.49 -14.97
CA PRO A 137 2.47 0.53 -15.87
C PRO A 137 1.59 0.16 -17.09
N ASP A 138 0.25 0.16 -16.96
CA ASP A 138 -0.63 -0.01 -18.13
C ASP A 138 -0.45 1.12 -19.15
N GLU A 139 -0.37 2.38 -18.69
CA GLU A 139 -0.15 3.52 -19.58
C GLU A 139 1.29 3.53 -20.14
N MET A 140 2.30 3.07 -19.39
CA MET A 140 3.65 2.87 -19.92
C MET A 140 3.66 1.83 -21.06
N LYS A 141 2.99 0.69 -20.88
CA LYS A 141 2.80 -0.32 -21.95
C LYS A 141 2.13 0.28 -23.19
N ARG A 142 1.10 1.11 -23.00
CA ARG A 142 0.42 1.80 -24.13
C ARG A 142 1.36 2.77 -24.83
N ALA A 143 2.06 3.62 -24.08
CA ALA A 143 2.97 4.63 -24.63
C ALA A 143 4.12 4.00 -25.42
N THR A 144 4.63 2.85 -24.97
CA THR A 144 5.73 2.13 -25.60
C THR A 144 5.29 1.07 -26.62
N ARG A 145 3.99 0.98 -26.92
CA ARG A 145 3.41 -0.06 -27.80
C ARG A 145 3.78 -1.48 -27.31
N SER A 146 3.61 -1.71 -26.02
CA SER A 146 3.90 -2.96 -25.31
C SER A 146 5.37 -3.38 -25.30
N LYS A 147 6.31 -2.49 -25.58
CA LYS A 147 7.75 -2.80 -25.54
C LYS A 147 8.32 -2.69 -24.13
N ALA A 148 7.82 -1.78 -23.28
CA ALA A 148 8.24 -1.70 -21.89
C ALA A 148 8.06 -3.05 -21.19
N GLN A 149 9.04 -3.47 -20.38
CA GLN A 149 8.90 -4.60 -19.48
C GLN A 149 8.27 -4.12 -18.17
N VAL A 150 7.32 -4.88 -17.64
CA VAL A 150 6.63 -4.55 -16.38
C VAL A 150 6.71 -5.74 -15.45
N CYS A 151 7.40 -5.54 -14.32
CA CYS A 151 7.54 -6.55 -13.27
C CYS A 151 7.04 -6.00 -11.93
N ALA A 152 6.27 -6.80 -11.18
CA ALA A 152 5.83 -6.46 -9.82
C ALA A 152 6.13 -7.62 -8.87
N ILE A 153 6.79 -7.30 -7.75
CA ILE A 153 7.24 -8.26 -6.73
C ILE A 153 6.77 -7.75 -5.36
N ALA A 154 5.99 -8.57 -4.66
CA ALA A 154 5.48 -8.23 -3.34
C ALA A 154 5.35 -9.47 -2.45
N PRO A 155 5.36 -9.34 -1.13
CA PRO A 155 5.03 -10.43 -0.23
C PRO A 155 3.60 -10.96 -0.44
N ASP A 156 2.66 -10.09 -0.77
CA ASP A 156 1.23 -10.39 -0.83
C ASP A 156 0.66 -10.31 -2.24
N CYS A 157 -0.27 -11.22 -2.53
CA CYS A 157 -0.89 -11.39 -3.84
C CYS A 157 -1.64 -10.14 -4.33
N ASP A 158 -2.47 -9.56 -3.47
CA ASP A 158 -3.29 -8.40 -3.77
C ASP A 158 -2.41 -7.19 -4.12
N VAL A 159 -1.35 -6.95 -3.36
CA VAL A 159 -0.38 -5.88 -3.62
C VAL A 159 0.34 -6.10 -4.94
N ALA A 160 0.88 -7.32 -5.17
CA ALA A 160 1.61 -7.63 -6.41
C ALA A 160 0.73 -7.42 -7.65
N VAL A 161 -0.51 -7.91 -7.61
CA VAL A 161 -1.46 -7.80 -8.72
C VAL A 161 -1.89 -6.36 -8.96
N MET A 162 -2.17 -5.58 -7.89
CA MET A 162 -2.54 -4.17 -8.03
C MET A 162 -1.36 -3.31 -8.52
N ALA A 163 -0.13 -3.64 -8.12
CA ALA A 163 1.07 -2.94 -8.58
C ALA A 163 1.42 -3.25 -10.05
N GLY A 164 1.24 -4.50 -10.48
CA GLY A 164 1.48 -4.89 -11.86
C GLY A 164 0.41 -4.39 -12.84
N GLY A 165 -0.83 -4.25 -12.38
CA GLY A 165 -1.95 -3.85 -13.23
C GLY A 165 -2.34 -4.92 -14.26
N HIS A 166 -2.95 -4.47 -15.37
CA HIS A 166 -3.51 -5.35 -16.39
C HIS A 166 -2.49 -5.84 -17.42
N ALA A 167 -1.44 -5.08 -17.66
CA ALA A 167 -0.51 -5.33 -18.77
C ALA A 167 0.89 -5.76 -18.32
N ALA A 168 1.07 -6.18 -17.06
CA ALA A 168 2.35 -6.64 -16.56
C ALA A 168 2.80 -7.94 -17.26
N ASP A 169 4.13 -8.09 -17.43
CA ASP A 169 4.75 -9.30 -17.96
C ASP A 169 5.02 -10.31 -16.85
N VAL A 170 5.37 -9.82 -15.66
CA VAL A 170 5.73 -10.67 -14.51
C VAL A 170 5.11 -10.08 -13.24
N VAL A 171 4.35 -10.90 -12.53
CA VAL A 171 3.83 -10.55 -11.19
C VAL A 171 4.11 -11.71 -10.25
N LEU A 172 4.85 -11.45 -9.18
CA LEU A 172 5.28 -12.45 -8.22
C LEU A 172 4.86 -12.08 -6.80
N TRP A 173 4.39 -13.08 -6.06
CA TRP A 173 4.10 -12.95 -4.63
C TRP A 173 4.45 -14.24 -3.90
N LYS A 174 4.56 -14.15 -2.55
CA LYS A 174 4.87 -15.31 -1.72
C LYS A 174 3.59 -16.04 -1.32
N ASN A 175 3.54 -17.34 -1.56
CA ASN A 175 2.43 -18.19 -1.20
C ASN A 175 2.43 -18.45 0.32
N ASP A 176 1.30 -18.14 0.98
CA ASP A 176 1.15 -18.26 2.44
C ASP A 176 1.19 -19.71 2.94
N ASP A 177 0.84 -20.68 2.07
CA ASP A 177 0.77 -22.10 2.44
C ASP A 177 2.09 -22.84 2.24
N THR A 178 2.85 -22.45 1.21
CA THR A 178 4.06 -23.19 0.80
C THR A 178 5.36 -22.42 1.00
N GLY A 179 5.29 -21.10 1.12
CA GLY A 179 6.46 -20.23 1.16
C GLY A 179 7.20 -20.08 -0.17
N PHE A 180 6.69 -20.64 -1.26
CA PHE A 180 7.25 -20.41 -2.58
C PHE A 180 6.78 -19.09 -3.18
N TRP A 181 7.61 -18.51 -4.04
CA TRP A 181 7.17 -17.47 -4.95
C TRP A 181 6.24 -18.07 -6.01
N CYS A 182 5.17 -17.38 -6.28
CA CYS A 182 4.10 -17.85 -7.15
C CYS A 182 3.58 -16.73 -8.04
N SER A 183 2.76 -17.10 -9.02
CA SER A 183 2.19 -16.19 -10.02
C SER A 183 0.84 -16.70 -10.51
N SER A 184 0.31 -16.07 -11.56
CA SER A 184 -0.89 -16.47 -12.27
C SER A 184 -0.60 -16.68 -13.76
N SER A 185 -1.29 -17.65 -14.37
CA SER A 185 -1.26 -17.82 -15.82
C SER A 185 -1.81 -16.61 -16.59
N TYR A 186 -2.45 -15.64 -15.92
CA TYR A 186 -2.82 -14.36 -16.50
C TYR A 186 -1.60 -13.60 -17.05
N TYR A 187 -0.48 -13.64 -16.31
CA TYR A 187 0.78 -12.97 -16.65
C TYR A 187 1.72 -13.87 -17.50
N GLY A 188 1.21 -14.98 -18.03
CA GLY A 188 1.96 -15.89 -18.88
C GLY A 188 2.66 -17.01 -18.13
N LYS A 189 3.86 -17.36 -18.56
CA LYS A 189 4.66 -18.46 -17.98
C LYS A 189 5.42 -17.96 -16.76
N PHE A 190 5.56 -18.85 -15.76
CA PHE A 190 6.39 -18.56 -14.60
C PHE A 190 7.87 -18.40 -15.03
N PRO A 191 8.56 -17.31 -14.67
CA PRO A 191 9.92 -17.07 -15.10
C PRO A 191 10.90 -18.14 -14.60
N SER A 192 11.82 -18.59 -15.47
CA SER A 192 12.81 -19.61 -15.10
C SER A 192 13.72 -19.16 -13.96
N TRP A 193 14.14 -17.89 -13.97
CA TRP A 193 14.95 -17.32 -12.89
C TRP A 193 14.23 -17.34 -11.54
N ALA A 194 12.92 -17.09 -11.50
CA ALA A 194 12.11 -17.20 -10.27
C ALA A 194 11.92 -18.68 -9.85
N ALA A 195 11.80 -19.59 -10.79
CA ALA A 195 11.77 -21.02 -10.50
C ALA A 195 13.10 -21.53 -9.91
N ASP A 196 14.23 -21.02 -10.39
CA ASP A 196 15.55 -21.34 -9.83
C ASP A 196 15.74 -20.72 -8.43
N PHE A 197 15.14 -19.57 -8.19
CA PHE A 197 15.08 -18.97 -6.87
C PHE A 197 14.28 -19.86 -5.89
N ASN A 198 13.12 -20.36 -6.28
CA ASN A 198 12.32 -21.29 -5.48
C ASN A 198 13.07 -22.59 -5.13
N LYS A 199 13.98 -23.06 -5.98
CA LYS A 199 14.81 -24.25 -5.68
C LYS A 199 15.85 -23.98 -4.60
N LYS A 200 16.33 -22.73 -4.49
CA LYS A 200 17.39 -22.33 -3.54
C LYS A 200 16.82 -21.95 -2.19
N ILE A 201 15.70 -21.26 -2.17
CA ILE A 201 15.04 -20.75 -0.96
C ILE A 201 13.94 -21.74 -0.57
N GLY A 202 14.32 -22.78 0.15
CA GLY A 202 13.38 -23.40 1.06
C GLY A 202 13.26 -22.49 2.29
N THR A 203 12.08 -22.36 2.90
CA THR A 203 11.82 -21.71 4.19
C THR A 203 12.65 -22.29 5.35
N LYS A 204 13.73 -22.98 5.04
CA LYS A 204 14.60 -23.66 5.99
C LYS A 204 15.46 -22.66 6.72
N GLY A 205 15.02 -22.35 7.94
CA GLY A 205 15.94 -21.83 8.92
C GLY A 205 16.31 -20.34 8.78
N ALA A 206 15.38 -19.47 8.38
CA ALA A 206 15.59 -18.04 8.52
C ALA A 206 15.58 -17.68 10.02
N ASN A 207 16.62 -17.01 10.47
CA ASN A 207 16.72 -16.50 11.82
C ASN A 207 16.78 -14.98 11.78
N TRP A 208 15.92 -14.33 12.56
CA TRP A 208 15.92 -12.90 12.72
C TRP A 208 16.37 -12.52 14.12
N LYS A 209 17.49 -11.81 14.19
CA LYS A 209 18.08 -11.22 15.40
C LYS A 209 18.40 -9.77 15.12
N PRO A 210 18.58 -8.92 16.11
CA PRO A 210 19.03 -7.55 15.90
C PRO A 210 20.26 -7.50 14.99
N PHE A 211 20.25 -6.58 14.03
CA PHE A 211 21.37 -6.38 13.09
C PHE A 211 22.58 -5.75 13.79
N PHE A 212 22.33 -4.74 14.61
CA PHE A 212 23.33 -4.11 15.46
C PHE A 212 23.31 -4.68 16.88
N PRO A 213 24.37 -4.47 17.68
CA PRO A 213 24.31 -4.62 19.13
C PRO A 213 23.14 -3.82 19.71
N THR A 214 22.49 -4.33 20.75
CA THR A 214 21.27 -3.73 21.31
C THR A 214 21.45 -2.31 21.83
N GLU A 215 22.67 -1.96 22.19
CA GLU A 215 23.06 -0.64 22.68
C GLU A 215 23.07 0.46 21.61
N ILE A 216 23.04 0.06 20.33
CA ILE A 216 23.01 0.99 19.19
C ILE A 216 21.57 1.47 18.93
N TYR A 217 20.57 0.63 19.26
CA TYR A 217 19.16 0.99 19.07
C TYR A 217 18.74 2.04 20.10
N GLU A 218 17.88 2.95 19.66
CA GLU A 218 17.37 4.00 20.52
C GLU A 218 16.45 3.45 21.60
N ASN A 219 16.57 4.00 22.80
CA ASN A 219 15.72 3.65 23.94
C ASN A 219 14.65 4.74 24.12
N PHE A 220 13.43 4.43 23.74
CA PHE A 220 12.28 5.32 23.90
C PHE A 220 11.50 5.07 25.20
N GLY A 221 11.89 4.10 26.02
CA GLY A 221 11.19 3.71 27.24
C GLY A 221 12.05 3.69 28.48
N ASP A 222 11.44 3.35 29.62
CA ASP A 222 12.12 3.26 30.92
C ASP A 222 13.06 2.04 31.06
N LYS A 223 12.93 1.06 30.15
CA LYS A 223 13.71 -0.19 30.19
C LYS A 223 14.65 -0.26 29.00
N ALA A 224 15.88 -0.68 29.27
CA ALA A 224 16.85 -0.93 28.22
C ALA A 224 16.31 -1.92 27.17
N PRO A 225 16.59 -1.66 25.87
CA PRO A 225 16.20 -2.55 24.80
C PRO A 225 16.69 -3.99 25.02
N LYS A 226 15.86 -4.99 24.74
CA LYS A 226 16.22 -6.41 24.92
C LYS A 226 16.44 -7.07 23.58
N ALA A 227 17.53 -7.86 23.47
CA ALA A 227 17.78 -8.68 22.30
C ALA A 227 16.63 -9.68 22.09
N PHE A 228 16.29 -9.87 20.82
CA PHE A 228 15.30 -10.86 20.37
C PHE A 228 15.95 -11.91 19.47
N SER A 229 15.28 -13.05 19.31
CA SER A 229 15.68 -14.08 18.35
C SER A 229 14.44 -14.85 17.91
N TYR A 230 14.09 -14.71 16.63
CA TYR A 230 12.99 -15.44 16.01
C TYR A 230 13.55 -16.41 14.97
N SER A 231 12.97 -17.60 14.92
CA SER A 231 13.34 -18.64 13.95
C SER A 231 12.11 -19.04 13.15
N PHE A 232 12.22 -19.04 11.83
CA PHE A 232 11.15 -19.40 10.91
C PHE A 232 11.49 -20.75 10.28
N ASN A 233 10.78 -21.80 10.69
CA ASN A 233 11.09 -23.18 10.30
C ASN A 233 9.87 -23.82 9.62
N GLY A 234 9.79 -23.68 8.33
CA GLY A 234 8.76 -24.37 7.53
C GLY A 234 7.55 -23.55 7.17
N THR A 235 6.53 -24.23 6.67
CA THR A 235 5.34 -23.59 6.07
C THR A 235 4.41 -22.95 7.08
N ASN A 236 4.43 -23.37 8.35
CA ASN A 236 3.57 -22.81 9.39
C ASN A 236 3.97 -21.37 9.78
N ASP A 237 5.23 -21.01 9.54
CA ASP A 237 5.79 -19.72 9.95
C ASP A 237 5.78 -18.67 8.80
N VAL A 238 5.24 -19.00 7.63
CA VAL A 238 5.29 -18.10 6.45
C VAL A 238 4.61 -16.76 6.73
N ARG A 239 3.51 -16.75 7.46
CA ARG A 239 2.80 -15.50 7.79
C ARG A 239 3.63 -14.61 8.71
N ASP A 240 4.22 -15.18 9.76
CA ASP A 240 5.12 -14.46 10.66
C ASP A 240 6.40 -14.01 9.93
N TYR A 241 6.95 -14.86 9.04
CA TYR A 241 8.06 -14.51 8.18
C TYR A 241 7.78 -13.29 7.30
N LYS A 242 6.59 -13.21 6.69
CA LYS A 242 6.18 -12.09 5.83
C LYS A 242 6.02 -10.76 6.58
N THR A 243 5.89 -10.79 7.90
CA THR A 243 5.82 -9.60 8.75
C THR A 243 7.12 -9.33 9.52
N SER A 244 8.21 -10.02 9.16
CA SER A 244 9.55 -9.84 9.72
C SER A 244 10.48 -9.10 8.76
N ALA A 245 11.64 -8.64 9.25
CA ALA A 245 12.67 -8.04 8.41
C ALA A 245 13.23 -9.01 7.34
N CYS A 246 13.10 -10.32 7.55
CA CYS A 246 13.64 -11.34 6.63
C CYS A 246 12.95 -11.31 5.25
N ILE A 247 11.66 -10.97 5.20
CA ILE A 247 10.95 -10.89 3.92
C ILE A 247 11.52 -9.78 3.03
N ASN A 248 11.98 -8.67 3.62
CA ASN A 248 12.52 -7.55 2.87
C ASN A 248 13.80 -7.95 2.11
N SER A 249 14.68 -8.70 2.74
CA SER A 249 15.88 -9.21 2.08
C SER A 249 15.54 -10.19 0.95
N GLU A 250 14.56 -11.06 1.16
CA GLU A 250 14.14 -12.01 0.12
C GLU A 250 13.46 -11.30 -1.08
N VAL A 251 12.64 -10.28 -0.83
CA VAL A 251 12.05 -9.42 -1.87
C VAL A 251 13.15 -8.69 -2.64
N ASN A 252 14.16 -8.18 -1.93
CA ASN A 252 15.31 -7.49 -2.51
C ASN A 252 16.09 -8.41 -3.45
N ASP A 253 16.43 -9.61 -2.99
CA ASP A 253 17.11 -10.64 -3.80
C ASP A 253 16.31 -11.00 -5.05
N MET A 254 14.99 -11.10 -4.93
CA MET A 254 14.09 -11.37 -6.06
C MET A 254 14.06 -10.21 -7.06
N ALA A 255 14.06 -8.95 -6.58
CA ALA A 255 14.12 -7.76 -7.42
C ALA A 255 15.45 -7.68 -8.20
N ILE A 256 16.57 -7.94 -7.52
CA ILE A 256 17.90 -8.01 -8.13
C ILE A 256 17.96 -9.15 -9.17
N ALA A 257 17.39 -10.32 -8.88
CA ALA A 257 17.31 -11.41 -9.84
C ALA A 257 16.47 -11.05 -11.07
N CYS A 258 15.38 -10.33 -10.91
CA CYS A 258 14.56 -9.79 -12.00
C CYS A 258 15.38 -8.83 -12.90
N LEU A 259 16.07 -7.86 -12.31
CA LEU A 259 16.93 -6.92 -13.04
C LEU A 259 18.02 -7.64 -13.83
N ARG A 260 18.68 -8.62 -13.21
CA ARG A 260 19.79 -9.39 -13.86
C ARG A 260 19.30 -10.26 -15.00
N SER A 261 18.13 -10.85 -14.88
CA SER A 261 17.61 -11.84 -15.84
C SER A 261 16.75 -11.24 -16.93
N GLY A 262 16.08 -10.10 -16.66
CA GLY A 262 15.11 -9.46 -17.55
C GLY A 262 15.70 -8.43 -18.51
N ASN A 263 16.97 -8.06 -18.38
CA ASN A 263 17.59 -6.95 -19.12
C ASN A 263 16.82 -5.61 -18.97
N MET A 264 16.11 -5.42 -17.85
CA MET A 264 15.34 -4.23 -17.58
C MET A 264 16.22 -2.99 -17.53
N GLY A 265 15.78 -1.90 -18.15
CA GLY A 265 16.46 -0.61 -18.19
C GLY A 265 17.73 -0.55 -19.04
N LEU A 266 18.03 -1.57 -19.86
CA LEU A 266 19.26 -1.62 -20.68
C LEU A 266 19.08 -1.01 -22.08
N ASP A 267 17.85 -0.73 -22.49
CA ASP A 267 17.57 -0.01 -23.73
C ASP A 267 16.98 1.40 -23.46
N ASP A 268 16.59 2.10 -24.49
CA ASP A 268 16.03 3.47 -24.39
C ASP A 268 14.51 3.48 -24.11
N ILE A 269 13.90 2.32 -23.86
CA ILE A 269 12.48 2.19 -23.54
C ILE A 269 12.35 2.09 -22.02
N PRO A 270 11.57 2.98 -21.37
CA PRO A 270 11.42 2.93 -19.92
C PRO A 270 10.66 1.66 -19.50
N ASP A 271 11.33 0.83 -18.70
CA ASP A 271 10.76 -0.33 -18.03
C ASP A 271 10.19 0.03 -16.65
N PHE A 272 9.36 -0.83 -16.07
CA PHE A 272 8.74 -0.61 -14.77
C PHE A 272 8.99 -1.79 -13.83
N LEU A 273 9.63 -1.53 -12.71
CA LEU A 273 9.81 -2.50 -11.62
C LEU A 273 9.10 -1.99 -10.36
N SER A 274 8.10 -2.71 -9.88
CA SER A 274 7.51 -2.47 -8.57
C SER A 274 8.02 -3.48 -7.55
N VAL A 275 8.50 -2.97 -6.42
CA VAL A 275 9.00 -3.78 -5.30
C VAL A 275 8.26 -3.35 -4.04
N THR A 276 7.68 -4.31 -3.33
CA THR A 276 6.96 -4.02 -2.09
C THR A 276 7.68 -4.66 -0.91
N TYR A 277 8.03 -3.82 0.07
CA TYR A 277 8.64 -4.20 1.34
C TYR A 277 7.64 -4.09 2.50
N TYR A 278 8.07 -4.50 3.68
CA TYR A 278 7.30 -4.45 4.91
C TYR A 278 8.04 -3.63 5.98
N ALA A 279 7.34 -2.70 6.63
CA ALA A 279 7.87 -1.88 7.74
C ALA A 279 6.90 -1.82 8.94
N GLY A 280 6.01 -2.80 9.05
CA GLY A 280 4.97 -2.81 10.08
C GLY A 280 5.41 -3.39 11.42
N ASN A 281 4.44 -3.48 12.31
CA ASN A 281 4.61 -3.95 13.68
C ASN A 281 4.58 -5.49 13.74
N TYR A 282 5.72 -6.10 14.01
CA TYR A 282 5.82 -7.55 14.18
C TYR A 282 5.08 -8.02 15.44
N LYS A 283 4.14 -8.96 15.26
CA LYS A 283 3.31 -9.53 16.35
C LYS A 283 2.52 -8.51 17.17
N SER A 284 2.16 -7.37 16.57
CA SER A 284 1.32 -6.33 17.20
C SER A 284 1.80 -5.92 18.60
N GLN A 285 3.10 -5.70 18.74
CA GLN A 285 3.69 -5.25 20.01
C GLN A 285 3.25 -3.82 20.35
N PRO A 286 3.19 -3.45 21.64
CA PRO A 286 2.99 -2.06 22.05
C PRO A 286 4.04 -1.14 21.43
N MET A 287 3.59 -0.06 20.76
CA MET A 287 4.47 0.79 19.93
C MET A 287 5.05 1.99 20.68
N GLU A 288 4.59 2.26 21.90
CA GLU A 288 5.03 3.41 22.73
C GLU A 288 6.55 3.46 22.90
N ASN A 289 7.16 2.31 23.16
CA ASN A 289 8.59 2.20 23.41
C ASN A 289 9.42 1.91 22.16
N ARG A 290 8.84 2.00 20.97
CA ARG A 290 9.54 1.71 19.71
C ARG A 290 10.36 0.40 19.80
N PRO A 291 9.73 -0.79 19.81
CA PRO A 291 10.42 -2.07 19.96
C PRO A 291 11.61 -2.20 19.02
N ILE A 292 12.68 -2.88 19.47
CA ILE A 292 13.89 -3.10 18.65
C ILE A 292 13.53 -3.75 17.31
N GLU A 293 12.54 -4.64 17.29
CA GLU A 293 12.09 -5.31 16.07
C GLU A 293 11.67 -4.31 15.01
N VAL A 294 10.96 -3.26 15.38
CA VAL A 294 10.55 -2.21 14.44
C VAL A 294 11.77 -1.41 13.97
N GLN A 295 12.65 -1.01 14.88
CA GLN A 295 13.88 -0.30 14.53
C GLN A 295 14.76 -1.14 13.61
N ASP A 296 14.88 -2.47 13.88
CA ASP A 296 15.66 -3.40 13.05
C ASP A 296 15.04 -3.63 11.67
N ILE A 297 13.70 -3.64 11.56
CA ILE A 297 13.03 -3.69 10.26
C ILE A 297 13.43 -2.47 9.41
N TYR A 298 13.37 -1.26 9.97
CA TYR A 298 13.75 -0.03 9.26
C TYR A 298 15.25 0.00 8.91
N THR A 299 16.11 -0.43 9.83
CA THR A 299 17.55 -0.54 9.60
C THR A 299 17.88 -1.47 8.43
N ARG A 300 17.30 -2.68 8.42
CA ARG A 300 17.53 -3.65 7.35
C ARG A 300 16.89 -3.23 6.03
N LEU A 301 15.76 -2.54 6.09
CA LEU A 301 15.14 -1.99 4.89
C LEU A 301 16.03 -0.91 4.26
N ASP A 302 16.65 -0.05 5.06
CA ASP A 302 17.64 0.92 4.56
C ASP A 302 18.81 0.24 3.83
N LEU A 303 19.34 -0.85 4.43
CA LEU A 303 20.42 -1.64 3.81
C LEU A 303 19.96 -2.31 2.50
N ASN A 304 18.76 -2.88 2.47
CA ASN A 304 18.20 -3.49 1.27
C ASN A 304 17.99 -2.45 0.16
N LEU A 305 17.50 -1.25 0.51
CA LEU A 305 17.36 -0.16 -0.45
C LEU A 305 18.73 0.27 -1.00
N ALA A 306 19.74 0.41 -0.15
CA ALA A 306 21.09 0.75 -0.57
C ALA A 306 21.67 -0.29 -1.55
N GLU A 307 21.48 -1.58 -1.26
CA GLU A 307 21.93 -2.68 -2.13
C GLU A 307 21.21 -2.68 -3.49
N LEU A 308 19.88 -2.50 -3.50
CA LEU A 308 19.10 -2.42 -4.73
C LEU A 308 19.52 -1.22 -5.59
N LEU A 309 19.73 -0.06 -4.96
CA LEU A 309 20.18 1.15 -5.66
C LEU A 309 21.61 1.01 -6.21
N ASP A 310 22.52 0.37 -5.47
CA ASP A 310 23.88 0.10 -5.94
C ASP A 310 23.89 -0.90 -7.13
N GLU A 311 23.01 -1.92 -7.13
CA GLU A 311 22.84 -2.82 -8.28
C GLU A 311 22.31 -2.08 -9.51
N ILE A 312 21.31 -1.22 -9.33
CA ILE A 312 20.72 -0.42 -10.42
C ILE A 312 21.75 0.56 -10.95
N ASP A 313 22.51 1.24 -10.08
CA ASP A 313 23.57 2.18 -10.48
C ASP A 313 24.63 1.50 -11.34
N SER A 314 25.09 0.33 -10.91
CA SER A 314 26.11 -0.42 -11.62
C SER A 314 25.67 -0.90 -13.01
N ARG A 315 24.38 -1.12 -13.24
CA ARG A 315 23.82 -1.68 -14.48
C ARG A 315 23.27 -0.63 -15.44
N ILE A 316 22.59 0.37 -14.91
CA ILE A 316 21.77 1.32 -15.68
C ILE A 316 22.29 2.74 -15.50
N GLY A 317 22.91 3.07 -14.35
CA GLY A 317 23.21 4.42 -13.91
C GLY A 317 21.98 5.09 -13.29
N LEU A 318 22.10 5.60 -12.06
CA LEU A 318 20.97 6.20 -11.34
C LEU A 318 20.42 7.45 -12.04
N GLU A 319 21.21 8.13 -12.87
CA GLU A 319 20.78 9.27 -13.70
C GLU A 319 19.68 8.90 -14.71
N ASN A 320 19.56 7.61 -15.06
CA ASN A 320 18.56 7.09 -16.00
C ASN A 320 17.34 6.46 -15.29
N VAL A 321 17.19 6.70 -13.98
CA VAL A 321 16.16 6.07 -13.16
C VAL A 321 15.22 7.10 -12.56
N LEU A 322 13.92 6.79 -12.58
CA LEU A 322 12.90 7.51 -11.84
C LEU A 322 12.41 6.60 -10.70
N ILE A 323 12.56 7.07 -9.46
CA ILE A 323 12.19 6.31 -8.27
C ILE A 323 10.98 6.94 -7.60
N SER A 324 10.00 6.14 -7.22
CA SER A 324 8.94 6.55 -6.30
C SER A 324 8.97 5.67 -5.05
N VAL A 325 8.80 6.28 -3.89
CA VAL A 325 8.60 5.59 -2.61
C VAL A 325 7.26 6.01 -2.04
N ALA A 326 6.46 5.07 -1.58
CA ALA A 326 5.20 5.34 -0.90
C ALA A 326 4.86 4.24 0.10
N SER A 327 3.89 4.52 0.96
CA SER A 327 3.37 3.56 1.95
C SER A 327 1.95 3.15 1.64
N THR A 328 1.50 2.05 2.24
CA THR A 328 0.08 1.63 2.24
C THR A 328 -0.80 2.49 3.14
N GLY A 329 -0.21 3.38 3.97
CA GLY A 329 -0.93 4.41 4.71
C GLY A 329 -1.80 3.92 5.86
N TYR A 330 -1.75 2.66 6.21
CA TYR A 330 -2.32 2.13 7.43
C TYR A 330 -1.21 1.57 8.33
N VAL A 331 -1.49 1.46 9.61
CA VAL A 331 -0.61 0.83 10.59
C VAL A 331 -1.44 -0.12 11.46
N VAL A 332 -0.84 -1.23 11.85
CA VAL A 332 -1.44 -2.10 12.86
C VAL A 332 -1.07 -1.53 14.22
N GLU A 333 -2.07 -1.06 14.94
CA GLU A 333 -1.90 -0.56 16.32
C GLU A 333 -1.51 -1.72 17.25
N GLY A 334 -0.69 -1.42 18.26
CA GLY A 334 -0.34 -2.36 19.29
C GLY A 334 -1.53 -2.71 20.19
N GLU A 335 -1.47 -3.85 20.85
CA GLU A 335 -2.41 -4.18 21.92
C GLU A 335 -1.94 -3.47 23.22
N GLY A 336 -2.84 -2.75 23.90
CA GLY A 336 -2.58 -2.15 25.21
C GLY A 336 -2.68 -0.65 25.33
N ASP A 337 -2.60 0.08 24.22
CA ASP A 337 -2.63 1.56 24.25
C ASP A 337 -3.95 2.12 24.82
N GLU A 338 -5.07 1.39 24.68
CA GLU A 338 -6.39 1.83 25.15
C GLU A 338 -6.51 1.81 26.69
N GLU A 339 -5.87 0.83 27.36
CA GLU A 339 -5.88 0.71 28.82
C GLU A 339 -5.08 1.83 29.46
N GLU A 340 -3.95 2.20 28.89
CA GLU A 340 -3.10 3.28 29.39
C GLU A 340 -3.80 4.63 29.35
N TYR A 341 -4.49 4.94 28.26
CA TYR A 341 -5.21 6.21 28.12
C TYR A 341 -6.63 6.19 28.69
N ARG A 342 -7.06 5.07 29.34
CA ARG A 342 -8.42 4.90 29.88
C ARG A 342 -9.52 5.25 28.91
N LEU A 343 -9.32 4.94 27.64
CA LEU A 343 -10.33 5.15 26.60
C LEU A 343 -11.45 4.13 26.77
N PRO A 344 -12.73 4.54 26.65
CA PRO A 344 -13.82 3.59 26.54
C PRO A 344 -13.56 2.67 25.36
N SER A 345 -13.36 1.38 25.63
CA SER A 345 -13.05 0.40 24.61
C SER A 345 -14.02 -0.75 24.65
N GLY A 346 -14.20 -1.43 23.52
CA GLY A 346 -15.10 -2.56 23.44
C GLY A 346 -15.07 -3.25 22.08
N TYR A 347 -15.81 -4.35 21.99
CA TYR A 347 -15.93 -5.12 20.76
C TYR A 347 -17.37 -5.13 20.27
N LEU A 348 -17.56 -4.76 19.00
CA LEU A 348 -18.84 -4.93 18.30
C LEU A 348 -18.87 -6.27 17.56
N GLN A 349 -19.94 -7.03 17.77
CA GLN A 349 -20.18 -8.33 17.14
C GLN A 349 -21.23 -8.15 16.03
N LEU A 350 -20.82 -8.14 14.76
CA LEU A 350 -21.74 -7.90 13.64
C LEU A 350 -22.77 -8.99 13.43
N ASP A 351 -22.48 -10.24 13.78
CA ASP A 351 -23.42 -11.33 13.77
C ASP A 351 -24.61 -11.05 14.70
N ARG A 352 -24.33 -10.65 15.93
CA ARG A 352 -25.33 -10.24 16.92
C ARG A 352 -26.12 -9.00 16.47
N ILE A 353 -25.40 -7.97 16.02
CA ILE A 353 -26.02 -6.73 15.53
C ILE A 353 -26.94 -7.03 14.35
N SER A 354 -26.51 -7.85 13.39
CA SER A 354 -27.29 -8.26 12.24
C SER A 354 -28.55 -9.03 12.65
N ALA A 355 -28.43 -9.96 13.62
CA ALA A 355 -29.56 -10.71 14.15
C ALA A 355 -30.58 -9.79 14.86
N LEU A 356 -30.13 -8.89 15.72
CA LEU A 356 -30.98 -7.94 16.43
C LEU A 356 -31.66 -6.96 15.46
N LEU A 357 -30.94 -6.46 14.46
CA LEU A 357 -31.48 -5.60 13.42
C LEU A 357 -32.57 -6.29 12.60
N ASN A 358 -32.39 -7.58 12.27
CA ASN A 358 -33.41 -8.37 11.60
C ASN A 358 -34.69 -8.54 12.43
N VAL A 359 -34.56 -8.75 13.75
CA VAL A 359 -35.69 -8.79 14.67
C VAL A 359 -36.41 -7.44 14.74
N TYR A 360 -35.64 -6.34 14.88
CA TYR A 360 -36.19 -4.99 14.94
C TYR A 360 -36.96 -4.62 13.66
N LEU A 361 -36.35 -4.79 12.50
CA LEU A 361 -36.99 -4.51 11.21
C LEU A 361 -38.17 -5.44 10.94
N GLY A 362 -38.06 -6.70 11.38
CA GLY A 362 -39.15 -7.67 11.30
C GLY A 362 -40.38 -7.31 12.11
N ALA A 363 -40.20 -6.62 13.24
CA ALA A 363 -41.32 -6.12 14.06
C ALA A 363 -42.06 -4.94 13.39
N ILE A 364 -41.36 -4.15 12.58
CA ILE A 364 -41.93 -2.94 11.92
C ILE A 364 -42.55 -3.32 10.56
N PHE A 365 -41.81 -4.05 9.74
CA PHE A 365 -42.16 -4.30 8.33
C PHE A 365 -42.66 -5.71 8.03
N GLY A 366 -42.72 -6.55 9.04
CA GLY A 366 -43.10 -7.96 8.89
C GLY A 366 -41.90 -8.90 8.88
N LYS A 367 -42.18 -10.18 9.16
CA LYS A 367 -41.13 -11.19 9.35
C LYS A 367 -40.29 -11.39 8.08
N GLY A 368 -38.95 -11.22 8.21
CA GLY A 368 -38.02 -11.42 7.11
C GLY A 368 -36.57 -11.27 7.55
N GLN A 369 -35.64 -11.68 6.66
CA GLN A 369 -34.19 -11.46 6.84
C GLN A 369 -33.77 -10.23 6.02
N TYR A 370 -33.83 -9.05 6.63
CA TYR A 370 -33.53 -7.76 6.00
C TYR A 370 -32.04 -7.52 5.79
N VAL A 371 -31.20 -8.05 6.68
CA VAL A 371 -29.73 -8.07 6.51
C VAL A 371 -29.36 -9.47 6.04
N GLU A 372 -28.91 -9.58 4.80
CA GLU A 372 -28.55 -10.87 4.18
C GLU A 372 -27.08 -11.24 4.39
N GLY A 373 -26.23 -10.25 4.74
CA GLY A 373 -24.82 -10.48 5.03
C GLY A 373 -24.15 -9.28 5.64
N TYR A 374 -22.94 -9.51 6.14
CA TYR A 374 -22.08 -8.47 6.71
C TYR A 374 -20.61 -8.83 6.48
N HIS A 375 -19.79 -7.82 6.40
CA HIS A 375 -18.33 -7.98 6.35
C HIS A 375 -17.65 -6.70 6.82
N ASN A 376 -16.64 -6.84 7.69
CA ASN A 376 -16.01 -5.71 8.37
C ASN A 376 -17.05 -4.83 9.08
N THR A 377 -17.09 -3.54 8.81
CA THR A 377 -18.07 -2.58 9.36
C THR A 377 -19.29 -2.41 8.45
N GLN A 378 -19.50 -3.28 7.48
CA GLN A 378 -20.52 -3.12 6.44
C GLN A 378 -21.66 -4.15 6.58
N LEU A 379 -22.89 -3.68 6.39
CA LEU A 379 -24.09 -4.49 6.33
C LEU A 379 -24.69 -4.48 4.92
N TYR A 380 -25.09 -5.65 4.45
CA TYR A 380 -25.67 -5.86 3.13
C TYR A 380 -27.15 -6.15 3.28
N MET A 381 -28.00 -5.24 2.78
CA MET A 381 -29.44 -5.36 2.87
C MET A 381 -29.99 -6.30 1.80
N ASN A 382 -30.95 -7.11 2.18
CA ASN A 382 -31.67 -8.02 1.30
C ASN A 382 -32.63 -7.24 0.40
N ARG A 383 -32.09 -6.72 -0.70
CA ARG A 383 -32.83 -5.89 -1.65
C ARG A 383 -34.01 -6.64 -2.25
N ARG A 384 -33.85 -7.95 -2.51
CA ARG A 384 -34.89 -8.80 -3.08
C ARG A 384 -36.08 -8.98 -2.14
N LEU A 385 -35.85 -9.17 -0.83
CA LEU A 385 -36.91 -9.23 0.17
C LEU A 385 -37.68 -7.92 0.22
N ILE A 386 -36.98 -6.79 0.32
CA ILE A 386 -37.58 -5.45 0.41
C ILE A 386 -38.46 -5.17 -0.82
N GLU A 387 -37.99 -5.49 -2.01
CA GLU A 387 -38.73 -5.37 -3.26
C GLU A 387 -39.97 -6.29 -3.31
N THR A 388 -39.81 -7.56 -2.91
CA THR A 388 -40.91 -8.55 -2.91
C THR A 388 -42.01 -8.15 -1.94
N MET A 389 -41.67 -7.58 -0.80
CA MET A 389 -42.61 -7.07 0.21
C MET A 389 -43.21 -5.72 -0.16
N GLN A 390 -42.76 -5.09 -1.25
CA GLN A 390 -43.20 -3.76 -1.71
C GLN A 390 -42.99 -2.65 -0.66
N ILE A 391 -41.95 -2.76 0.14
CA ILE A 391 -41.58 -1.78 1.17
C ILE A 391 -40.65 -0.73 0.56
N ASP A 392 -40.81 0.53 0.97
CA ASP A 392 -39.85 1.56 0.57
C ASP A 392 -38.48 1.26 1.19
N LYS A 393 -37.49 1.12 0.31
CA LYS A 393 -36.11 0.85 0.72
C LYS A 393 -35.53 1.95 1.61
N LEU A 394 -35.93 3.20 1.40
CA LEU A 394 -35.46 4.32 2.19
C LEU A 394 -35.99 4.23 3.63
N ASP A 395 -37.26 3.82 3.80
CA ASP A 395 -37.85 3.61 5.13
C ASP A 395 -37.12 2.51 5.90
N VAL A 396 -36.86 1.36 5.25
CA VAL A 396 -36.11 0.25 5.88
C VAL A 396 -34.71 0.71 6.31
N ILE A 397 -34.01 1.44 5.46
CA ILE A 397 -32.67 1.94 5.77
C ILE A 397 -32.71 3.00 6.87
N SER A 398 -33.71 3.88 6.88
CA SER A 398 -33.85 4.91 7.92
C SER A 398 -34.03 4.29 9.30
N HIS A 399 -34.90 3.29 9.44
CA HIS A 399 -35.07 2.56 10.69
C HIS A 399 -33.83 1.77 11.09
N ALA A 400 -33.15 1.16 10.10
CA ALA A 400 -31.87 0.48 10.36
C ALA A 400 -30.80 1.45 10.89
N VAL A 401 -30.69 2.65 10.32
CA VAL A 401 -29.75 3.71 10.77
C VAL A 401 -30.09 4.16 12.20
N GLU A 402 -31.36 4.39 12.51
CA GLU A 402 -31.80 4.77 13.84
C GLU A 402 -31.43 3.71 14.89
N PHE A 403 -31.70 2.44 14.61
CA PHE A 403 -31.32 1.33 15.47
C PHE A 403 -29.81 1.25 15.66
N LEU A 404 -29.03 1.32 14.57
CA LEU A 404 -27.59 1.17 14.62
C LEU A 404 -26.90 2.33 15.35
N LYS A 405 -27.43 3.56 15.25
CA LYS A 405 -26.93 4.73 15.98
C LYS A 405 -27.20 4.66 17.50
N SER A 406 -28.17 3.86 17.93
CA SER A 406 -28.43 3.64 19.35
C SER A 406 -27.47 2.67 20.03
N LEU A 407 -26.63 1.98 19.26
CA LEU A 407 -25.69 1.00 19.79
C LEU A 407 -24.45 1.68 20.37
N GLU A 408 -24.03 1.21 21.53
CA GLU A 408 -22.78 1.63 22.14
C GLU A 408 -21.60 1.28 21.22
N GLY A 409 -20.64 2.19 21.11
CA GLY A 409 -19.44 2.00 20.24
C GLY A 409 -19.63 2.39 18.78
N VAL A 410 -20.84 2.75 18.36
CA VAL A 410 -21.10 3.29 17.02
C VAL A 410 -21.05 4.83 17.07
N GLU A 411 -20.11 5.42 16.34
CA GLU A 411 -19.98 6.87 16.23
C GLU A 411 -20.94 7.45 15.19
N ASP A 412 -20.97 6.87 13.99
CA ASP A 412 -21.89 7.27 12.92
C ASP A 412 -22.23 6.09 11.99
N VAL A 413 -23.31 6.26 11.23
CA VAL A 413 -23.81 5.29 10.27
C VAL A 413 -23.96 5.96 8.91
N PHE A 414 -23.28 5.43 7.92
CA PHE A 414 -23.32 5.93 6.55
C PHE A 414 -24.12 5.02 5.64
N THR A 415 -24.81 5.62 4.70
CA THR A 415 -25.60 4.91 3.68
C THR A 415 -25.39 5.56 2.32
N ILE A 416 -25.66 4.84 1.24
CA ILE A 416 -25.59 5.39 -0.12
C ILE A 416 -26.44 6.66 -0.29
N TYR A 417 -27.55 6.76 0.41
CA TYR A 417 -28.45 7.91 0.32
C TYR A 417 -27.84 9.18 0.91
N ARG A 418 -27.04 9.05 1.98
CA ARG A 418 -26.29 10.19 2.54
C ARG A 418 -25.16 10.66 1.62
N LEU A 419 -24.64 9.78 0.76
CA LEU A 419 -23.52 10.07 -0.14
C LEU A 419 -23.94 10.76 -1.46
N GLY A 420 -25.24 10.91 -1.70
CA GLY A 420 -25.79 11.50 -2.94
C GLY A 420 -26.00 13.01 -2.94
N GLY A 421 -25.86 13.68 -1.78
CA GLY A 421 -26.11 15.12 -1.61
C GLY A 421 -24.85 15.99 -1.59
N LEU A 422 -25.00 17.23 -1.12
CA LEU A 422 -23.87 18.10 -0.76
C LEU A 422 -23.10 17.44 0.40
N LEU A 423 -21.83 17.15 0.16
CA LEU A 423 -21.00 16.40 1.09
C LEU A 423 -20.13 17.33 1.91
N SER A 424 -20.07 17.11 3.22
CA SER A 424 -18.98 17.65 4.03
C SER A 424 -17.65 17.01 3.60
N PRO A 425 -16.51 17.64 3.89
CA PRO A 425 -15.19 17.04 3.60
C PRO A 425 -15.07 15.61 4.14
N GLU A 426 -15.62 15.37 5.33
CA GLU A 426 -15.62 14.06 5.97
C GLU A 426 -16.46 13.02 5.21
N MET A 427 -17.66 13.39 4.76
CA MET A 427 -18.49 12.50 3.93
C MET A 427 -17.85 12.22 2.57
N GLN A 428 -17.01 13.14 2.05
CA GLN A 428 -16.26 12.91 0.83
C GLN A 428 -15.26 11.75 0.99
N TYR A 429 -14.62 11.61 2.17
CA TYR A 429 -13.76 10.45 2.44
C TYR A 429 -14.54 9.14 2.39
N VAL A 430 -15.72 9.10 3.01
CA VAL A 430 -16.59 7.90 2.94
C VAL A 430 -16.96 7.60 1.49
N LYS A 431 -17.36 8.61 0.72
CA LYS A 431 -17.71 8.45 -0.69
C LYS A 431 -16.56 7.92 -1.54
N ASN A 432 -15.35 8.44 -1.33
CA ASN A 432 -14.17 8.01 -2.06
C ASN A 432 -13.85 6.51 -1.84
N GLY A 433 -14.14 5.98 -0.64
CA GLY A 433 -13.98 4.57 -0.30
C GLY A 433 -15.13 3.67 -0.76
N TYR A 434 -16.24 4.24 -1.24
CA TYR A 434 -17.42 3.48 -1.61
C TYR A 434 -17.43 3.04 -3.07
N ASN A 435 -17.84 1.79 -3.32
CA ASN A 435 -18.19 1.33 -4.66
C ASN A 435 -19.47 0.48 -4.62
N ALA A 436 -20.47 0.86 -5.41
CA ALA A 436 -21.82 0.27 -5.38
C ALA A 436 -21.86 -1.24 -5.66
N ASN A 437 -20.83 -1.79 -6.34
CA ASN A 437 -20.78 -3.21 -6.68
C ASN A 437 -20.12 -4.07 -5.59
N CYS A 438 -19.29 -3.47 -4.75
CA CYS A 438 -18.48 -4.18 -3.77
C CYS A 438 -18.87 -3.84 -2.33
N SER A 439 -19.32 -2.60 -2.08
CA SER A 439 -19.63 -2.12 -0.74
C SER A 439 -21.03 -2.53 -0.26
N GLY A 440 -21.20 -2.60 1.06
CA GLY A 440 -22.48 -2.78 1.72
C GLY A 440 -23.45 -1.61 1.49
N ASP A 441 -24.70 -1.73 1.94
CA ASP A 441 -25.68 -0.65 1.88
C ASP A 441 -25.55 0.31 3.06
N ILE A 442 -25.01 -0.18 4.18
CA ILE A 442 -24.81 0.56 5.44
C ILE A 442 -23.40 0.31 5.93
N TRP A 443 -22.75 1.38 6.43
CA TRP A 443 -21.43 1.33 7.08
C TRP A 443 -21.49 1.89 8.47
N LEU A 444 -20.79 1.23 9.38
CA LEU A 444 -20.60 1.69 10.75
C LEU A 444 -19.23 2.36 10.86
N ARG A 445 -19.21 3.57 11.41
CA ARG A 445 -18.00 4.16 11.96
C ARG A 445 -18.00 3.88 13.46
N LEU A 446 -16.92 3.28 13.94
CA LEU A 446 -16.76 2.97 15.34
C LEU A 446 -16.17 4.14 16.11
N MET A 447 -16.53 4.27 17.38
CA MET A 447 -15.88 5.21 18.29
C MET A 447 -14.40 4.82 18.49
N PRO A 448 -13.50 5.78 18.81
CA PRO A 448 -12.14 5.47 19.22
C PRO A 448 -12.12 4.41 20.33
N GLY A 449 -11.18 3.45 20.28
CA GLY A 449 -11.08 2.36 21.23
C GLY A 449 -12.02 1.18 20.97
N TRP A 450 -13.01 1.32 20.08
CA TRP A 450 -13.92 0.22 19.72
C TRP A 450 -13.40 -0.53 18.48
N LYS A 451 -13.42 -1.86 18.57
CA LYS A 451 -12.94 -2.78 17.53
C LYS A 451 -14.06 -3.73 17.10
N MET A 452 -13.98 -4.22 15.87
CA MET A 452 -14.81 -5.34 15.47
C MET A 452 -14.30 -6.60 16.16
N ALA A 453 -15.20 -7.37 16.77
CA ALA A 453 -14.84 -8.69 17.29
C ALA A 453 -14.31 -9.53 16.13
N LYS A 454 -13.15 -10.15 16.32
CA LYS A 454 -12.57 -11.06 15.33
C LYS A 454 -13.54 -12.26 15.20
N ASP A 455 -14.26 -12.32 14.09
CA ASP A 455 -14.72 -13.62 13.63
C ASP A 455 -13.50 -14.47 13.36
N VAL A 456 -13.48 -15.69 13.86
CA VAL A 456 -12.35 -16.61 13.86
C VAL A 456 -11.74 -16.84 12.46
N ALA A 457 -12.39 -16.37 11.40
CA ALA A 457 -12.01 -16.59 10.00
C ALA A 457 -11.49 -15.37 9.25
N SER A 458 -11.62 -14.16 9.73
CA SER A 458 -11.21 -12.96 8.97
C SER A 458 -10.44 -11.96 9.82
N ALA A 459 -9.12 -12.17 9.88
CA ALA A 459 -8.20 -11.10 10.24
C ALA A 459 -8.08 -10.12 9.05
N SER A 460 -9.16 -9.46 8.65
CA SER A 460 -9.03 -8.32 7.76
C SER A 460 -8.65 -7.12 8.61
N ASN A 461 -7.43 -6.66 8.43
CA ASN A 461 -6.88 -5.45 9.03
C ASN A 461 -7.45 -4.21 8.33
N LEU A 462 -8.78 -4.08 8.25
CA LEU A 462 -9.37 -2.80 7.89
C LEU A 462 -9.19 -1.87 9.07
N VAL A 463 -8.17 -1.05 8.94
CA VAL A 463 -7.85 -0.05 9.93
C VAL A 463 -8.65 1.21 9.60
N ARG A 464 -9.22 1.81 10.62
CA ARG A 464 -9.75 3.16 10.56
C ARG A 464 -8.68 4.09 9.98
N ARG A 465 -9.08 5.17 9.31
CA ARG A 465 -8.18 6.23 8.83
C ARG A 465 -7.06 6.45 9.83
N SER A 466 -5.84 6.07 9.46
CA SER A 466 -4.69 6.32 10.29
C SER A 466 -4.52 7.83 10.48
N SER A 467 -4.37 8.28 11.71
CA SER A 467 -3.94 9.64 11.99
C SER A 467 -2.45 9.86 11.68
N VAL A 468 -1.74 8.79 11.38
CA VAL A 468 -0.31 8.81 11.09
C VAL A 468 -0.10 9.04 9.60
N PHE A 469 0.59 10.12 9.29
CA PHE A 469 1.03 10.41 7.93
C PHE A 469 2.15 9.47 7.50
N PHE A 470 2.27 9.28 6.20
CA PHE A 470 3.34 8.48 5.62
C PHE A 470 4.14 9.28 4.58
N PRO A 471 5.39 8.89 4.31
CA PRO A 471 6.21 9.58 3.34
C PRO A 471 5.86 9.14 1.92
N MET A 472 5.84 10.11 0.99
CA MET A 472 5.96 9.84 -0.43
C MET A 472 7.21 10.54 -0.94
N ILE A 473 8.02 9.86 -1.74
CA ILE A 473 9.24 10.43 -2.31
C ILE A 473 9.25 10.18 -3.82
N ILE A 474 9.65 11.20 -4.58
CA ILE A 474 9.95 11.08 -6.02
C ILE A 474 11.40 11.53 -6.20
N TRP A 475 12.24 10.64 -6.74
CA TRP A 475 13.66 10.86 -6.91
C TRP A 475 14.08 10.58 -8.37
N GLY A 476 15.02 11.35 -8.90
CA GLY A 476 15.49 11.19 -10.28
C GLY A 476 14.57 11.82 -11.33
N GLY A 477 14.83 11.57 -12.60
CA GLY A 477 14.01 12.10 -13.70
C GLY A 477 13.98 13.64 -13.78
N GLY A 478 15.02 14.34 -13.31
CA GLY A 478 15.08 15.81 -13.27
C GLY A 478 14.23 16.44 -12.17
N VAL A 479 13.75 15.67 -11.20
CA VAL A 479 13.02 16.19 -10.02
C VAL A 479 13.99 16.90 -9.08
N GLU A 480 13.70 18.16 -8.76
CA GLU A 480 14.48 18.92 -7.80
C GLU A 480 14.21 18.48 -6.36
N PRO A 481 15.25 18.37 -5.51
CA PRO A 481 15.10 18.08 -4.09
C PRO A 481 14.20 19.12 -3.41
N GLN A 482 13.18 18.66 -2.69
CA GLN A 482 12.24 19.52 -1.99
C GLN A 482 11.55 18.76 -0.86
N LEU A 483 11.44 19.39 0.31
CA LEU A 483 10.53 18.92 1.36
C LEU A 483 9.18 19.63 1.23
N VAL A 484 8.11 18.84 1.07
CA VAL A 484 6.72 19.30 1.00
C VAL A 484 5.98 18.83 2.26
N GLU A 485 5.71 19.77 3.17
CA GLU A 485 5.07 19.49 4.46
C GLU A 485 3.53 19.63 4.41
N THR A 486 3.00 20.13 3.31
CA THR A 486 1.55 20.23 3.14
C THR A 486 0.91 18.85 3.01
N MET A 487 -0.28 18.69 3.59
CA MET A 487 -1.06 17.45 3.42
C MET A 487 -1.28 17.15 1.94
N THR A 488 -0.80 16.00 1.51
CA THR A 488 -0.79 15.62 0.10
C THR A 488 -1.51 14.28 -0.10
N PRO A 489 -2.56 14.21 -0.93
CA PRO A 489 -3.27 12.97 -1.15
C PRO A 489 -2.45 12.00 -2.03
N ALA A 490 -2.41 10.73 -1.63
CA ALA A 490 -1.55 9.71 -2.27
C ALA A 490 -1.88 9.42 -3.74
N ASN A 491 -3.10 9.70 -4.16
CA ASN A 491 -3.52 9.50 -5.56
C ASN A 491 -2.81 10.41 -6.57
N ILE A 492 -2.02 11.39 -6.12
CA ILE A 492 -1.20 12.20 -7.03
C ILE A 492 0.03 11.44 -7.58
N MET A 493 0.44 10.32 -6.97
CA MET A 493 1.68 9.61 -7.33
C MET A 493 1.70 9.21 -8.80
N ALA A 494 0.73 8.42 -9.26
CA ALA A 494 0.70 7.97 -10.66
C ALA A 494 0.58 9.13 -11.68
N PRO A 495 -0.27 10.15 -11.48
CA PRO A 495 -0.29 11.35 -12.33
C PRO A 495 1.03 12.12 -12.39
N GLU A 496 1.75 12.25 -11.26
CA GLU A 496 3.06 12.94 -11.23
C GLU A 496 4.14 12.14 -11.97
N LEU A 497 4.22 10.83 -11.74
CA LEU A 497 5.15 9.98 -12.48
C LEU A 497 4.85 10.00 -13.99
N ALA A 498 3.57 9.92 -14.38
CA ALA A 498 3.17 10.03 -15.79
C ALA A 498 3.56 11.37 -16.42
N ARG A 499 3.47 12.48 -15.65
CA ARG A 499 3.91 13.82 -16.09
C ARG A 499 5.42 13.86 -16.34
N ILE A 500 6.22 13.30 -15.44
CA ILE A 500 7.69 13.23 -15.57
C ILE A 500 8.07 12.36 -16.78
N LEU A 501 7.40 11.23 -16.97
CA LEU A 501 7.59 10.33 -18.11
C LEU A 501 7.04 10.88 -19.43
N ARG A 502 6.33 12.01 -19.40
CA ARG A 502 5.67 12.61 -20.58
C ARG A 502 4.71 11.65 -21.28
N ILE A 503 4.04 10.80 -20.51
CA ILE A 503 3.00 9.90 -20.98
C ILE A 503 1.62 10.35 -20.49
N ARG A 504 0.56 9.71 -21.02
CA ARG A 504 -0.81 9.97 -20.57
C ARG A 504 -0.95 9.59 -19.09
N ARG A 505 -1.62 10.48 -18.33
CA ARG A 505 -1.99 10.17 -16.94
C ARG A 505 -3.03 9.04 -16.92
N PRO A 506 -2.88 8.05 -16.02
CA PRO A 506 -3.93 7.07 -15.83
C PRO A 506 -5.26 7.76 -15.46
N ASN A 507 -6.35 7.33 -16.09
CA ASN A 507 -7.71 7.75 -15.75
C ASN A 507 -7.97 9.29 -15.76
N ASP A 508 -7.29 10.05 -16.60
CA ASP A 508 -7.34 11.53 -16.66
C ASP A 508 -8.77 12.11 -16.68
N ASN A 509 -9.71 11.44 -17.33
CA ASN A 509 -11.11 11.87 -17.39
C ASN A 509 -11.82 11.76 -16.03
N CYS A 510 -11.42 10.82 -15.17
CA CYS A 510 -12.00 10.65 -13.85
C CYS A 510 -11.46 11.70 -12.86
N LEU A 511 -10.19 12.09 -12.99
CA LEU A 511 -9.56 13.09 -12.12
C LEU A 511 -10.19 14.48 -12.26
N ARG A 512 -10.69 14.83 -13.46
CA ARG A 512 -11.35 16.12 -13.71
C ARG A 512 -12.72 16.23 -13.04
N MET A 513 -13.41 15.10 -12.80
CA MET A 513 -14.73 15.10 -12.14
C MET A 513 -14.66 15.32 -10.63
N PHE A 514 -13.50 15.15 -10.01
CA PHE A 514 -13.32 15.31 -8.57
C PHE A 514 -12.71 16.66 -8.16
N ASN A 515 -12.21 17.44 -9.13
CA ASN A 515 -11.63 18.77 -8.90
C ASN A 515 -12.60 19.92 -9.28
N GLN A 516 -13.85 19.60 -9.60
CA GLN A 516 -14.96 20.54 -9.74
C GLN A 516 -15.92 20.43 -8.56
#